data_f45c5063e0ecafad5cb3ba45f7192dad
#
_entry.id   f45c5063e0ecafad5cb3ba45f7192dad
#
_cell.length_a   1.000
_cell.length_b   1.000
_cell.length_c   1.000
_cell.angle_alpha   90.00
_cell.angle_beta   90.00
_cell.angle_gamma   90.00
#
_symmetry.space_group_name_H-M   'P 1'
#
loop_
_entity.id
_entity.type
_entity.pdbx_description
1 polymer ?
#
loop_
_entity_poly.entity_id
_entity_poly.type
_entity_poly.pdbx_seq_one_letter_code
_entity_poly.pdbx_strand_id
1 'polypeptide(L)' 'MNDIRRCCVKALLEDIRKQGAAIRVPGDVEIKSDAEQVIVSDAIIDLAEIVDIVIDTINQEL' A
#
# COMPACT_ATOMS: atom_id res chain seq x y z
N MET A 1 9.24 -19.79 3.45
CA MET A 1 9.02 -18.74 4.46
C MET A 1 8.32 -17.57 3.81
N ASN A 2 7.24 -17.07 4.41
CA ASN A 2 6.51 -15.93 3.87
C ASN A 2 7.28 -14.65 4.12
N ASP A 3 7.42 -13.85 3.09
CA ASP A 3 8.00 -12.52 3.21
C ASP A 3 6.88 -11.52 3.56
N ILE A 4 6.67 -11.33 4.85
CA ILE A 4 5.62 -10.46 5.38
C ILE A 4 5.81 -9.01 4.90
N ARG A 5 7.06 -8.55 4.86
CA ARG A 5 7.37 -7.22 4.35
C ARG A 5 6.86 -7.04 2.92
N ARG A 6 7.12 -8.02 2.07
CA ARG A 6 6.68 -7.98 0.68
C ARG A 6 5.16 -8.00 0.56
N CYS A 7 4.51 -8.82 1.39
CA CYS A 7 3.05 -8.87 1.42
C CYS A 7 2.45 -7.52 1.82
N CYS A 8 3.04 -6.85 2.81
CA CYS A 8 2.59 -5.54 3.22
C CYS A 8 2.80 -4.49 2.12
N VAL A 9 3.95 -4.52 1.45
CA VAL A 9 4.21 -3.61 0.33
C VAL A 9 3.19 -3.80 -0.78
N LYS A 10 2.89 -5.05 -1.13
CA LYS A 10 1.86 -5.36 -2.14
C LYS A 10 0.49 -4.86 -1.73
N ALA A 11 0.12 -5.04 -0.47
CA ALA A 11 -1.17 -4.58 0.03
C ALA A 11 -1.30 -3.05 -0.08
N LEU A 12 -0.23 -2.32 0.25
CA LEU A 12 -0.23 -0.87 0.14
C LEU A 12 -0.26 -0.41 -1.32
N LEU A 13 0.45 -1.08 -2.21
CA LEU A 13 0.40 -0.77 -3.64
C LEU A 13 -1.00 -0.97 -4.21
N GLU A 14 -1.69 -2.04 -3.80
CA GLU A 14 -3.06 -2.27 -4.21
C GLU A 14 -4.00 -1.16 -3.71
N ASP A 15 -3.79 -0.68 -2.49
CA ASP A 15 -4.57 0.44 -1.97
C ASP A 15 -4.41 1.69 -2.83
N ILE A 16 -3.18 2.00 -3.24
CA ILE A 16 -2.91 3.13 -4.12
C ILE A 16 -3.62 2.96 -5.46
N ARG A 17 -3.52 1.79 -6.07
CA ARG A 17 -4.15 1.52 -7.37
C ARG A 17 -5.67 1.66 -7.32
N LYS A 18 -6.28 1.25 -6.23
CA LYS A 18 -7.72 1.30 -6.05
C LYS A 18 -8.22 2.65 -5.54
N GLN A 19 -7.31 3.59 -5.27
CA GLN A 19 -7.65 4.83 -4.59
C GLN A 19 -8.45 4.54 -3.32
N GLY A 20 -7.90 3.62 -2.51
CA GLY A 20 -8.56 3.13 -1.31
C GLY A 20 -8.47 4.09 -0.14
N ALA A 21 -8.54 3.54 1.08
CA ALA A 21 -8.64 4.36 2.28
C ALA A 21 -7.30 4.91 2.75
N ALA A 22 -6.20 4.20 2.50
CA ALA A 22 -4.91 4.56 3.08
C ALA A 22 -4.16 5.64 2.29
N ILE A 23 -4.10 5.49 0.98
CA ILE A 23 -3.34 6.42 0.14
C ILE A 23 -4.17 6.79 -1.08
N ARG A 24 -4.45 8.08 -1.23
CA ARG A 24 -5.19 8.61 -2.37
C ARG A 24 -4.31 9.60 -3.13
N VAL A 25 -4.20 9.40 -4.43
CA VAL A 25 -3.38 10.24 -5.30
C VAL A 25 -4.30 10.93 -6.31
N PRO A 26 -4.23 12.25 -6.45
CA PRO A 26 -5.18 13.00 -7.28
C PRO A 26 -5.03 12.76 -8.78
N GLY A 27 -3.93 12.17 -9.23
CA GLY A 27 -3.71 11.92 -10.66
C GLY A 27 -3.55 10.43 -10.94
N ASP A 28 -3.26 10.11 -12.18
CA ASP A 28 -2.96 8.75 -12.57
C ASP A 28 -1.63 8.31 -11.96
N VAL A 29 -1.61 7.12 -11.40
CA VAL A 29 -0.40 6.54 -10.81
C VAL A 29 -0.02 5.31 -11.60
N GLU A 30 1.19 5.31 -12.12
CA GLU A 30 1.75 4.15 -12.79
C GLU A 30 2.73 3.48 -11.83
N ILE A 31 2.43 2.23 -11.46
CA ILE A 31 3.21 1.48 -10.48
C ILE A 31 3.71 0.21 -11.14
N LYS A 32 5.02 0.00 -11.10
CA LYS A 32 5.62 -1.25 -11.55
C LYS A 32 5.26 -2.36 -10.58
N SER A 33 5.10 -3.58 -11.10
CA SER A 33 4.64 -4.71 -10.30
C SER A 33 5.56 -5.04 -9.11
N ASP A 34 6.84 -4.74 -9.24
CA ASP A 34 7.83 -5.05 -8.20
C ASP A 34 8.24 -3.83 -7.37
N ALA A 35 7.52 -2.72 -7.51
CA ALA A 35 7.90 -1.49 -6.85
C ALA A 35 7.88 -1.63 -5.33
N GLU A 36 8.94 -1.18 -4.68
CA GLU A 36 8.99 -1.02 -3.23
C GLU A 36 8.90 0.45 -2.82
N GLN A 37 9.00 1.33 -3.80
CA GLN A 37 8.94 2.78 -3.59
C GLN A 37 8.04 3.39 -4.64
N VAL A 38 7.27 4.38 -4.23
CA VAL A 38 6.39 5.11 -5.13
C VAL A 38 6.63 6.59 -4.91
N ILE A 39 6.86 7.32 -5.99
CA ILE A 39 7.01 8.77 -5.93
C ILE A 39 5.71 9.38 -6.41
N VAL A 40 5.03 10.07 -5.52
CA VAL A 40 3.76 10.72 -5.82
C VAL A 40 3.77 12.15 -5.28
N SER A 41 3.02 13.01 -5.95
CA SER A 41 2.85 14.41 -5.51
C SER A 41 1.44 14.59 -5.00
N ASP A 42 1.31 15.39 -3.95
CA ASP A 42 -0.01 15.80 -3.42
C ASP A 42 -0.89 14.63 -2.98
N ALA A 43 -0.28 13.53 -2.54
CA ALA A 43 -1.02 12.39 -2.03
C ALA A 43 -1.63 12.69 -0.67
N ILE A 44 -2.81 12.16 -0.42
CA ILE A 44 -3.45 12.19 0.89
C ILE A 44 -3.17 10.83 1.53
N ILE A 45 -2.48 10.83 2.67
CA ILE A 45 -2.05 9.61 3.33
C ILE A 45 -2.73 9.51 4.69
N ASP A 46 -3.50 8.45 4.90
CA ASP A 46 -4.12 8.16 6.18
C ASP A 46 -3.22 7.16 6.92
N LEU A 47 -2.51 7.64 7.93
CA LEU A 47 -1.54 6.81 8.64
C LEU A 47 -2.20 5.67 9.41
N ALA A 48 -3.39 5.90 9.97
CA ALA A 48 -4.12 4.86 10.69
C ALA A 48 -4.53 3.72 9.75
N GLU A 49 -5.01 4.07 8.56
CA GLU A 49 -5.38 3.06 7.56
C GLU A 49 -4.17 2.28 7.05
N ILE A 50 -3.01 2.93 6.93
CA ILE A 50 -1.78 2.21 6.59
C ILE A 50 -1.45 1.16 7.65
N VAL A 51 -1.53 1.55 8.92
CA VAL A 51 -1.27 0.61 10.03
C VAL A 51 -2.28 -0.54 10.01
N ASP A 52 -3.56 -0.24 9.78
CA ASP A 52 -4.59 -1.27 9.70
C ASP A 52 -4.31 -2.27 8.56
N ILE A 53 -3.91 -1.78 7.40
CA ILE A 53 -3.56 -2.65 6.27
C ILE A 53 -2.38 -3.54 6.62
N VAL A 54 -1.36 -2.99 7.27
CA VAL A 54 -0.17 -3.75 7.67
C VAL A 54 -0.56 -4.83 8.68
N ILE A 55 -1.33 -4.48 9.70
CA ILE A 55 -1.77 -5.43 10.73
C ILE A 55 -2.61 -6.55 10.11
N ASP A 56 -3.58 -6.20 9.26
CA ASP A 56 -4.42 -7.20 8.59
C ASP A 56 -3.59 -8.14 7.73
N THR A 57 -2.62 -7.60 7.01
CA THR A 57 -1.74 -8.41 6.15
C THR A 57 -0.92 -9.39 7.00
N ILE A 58 -0.37 -8.93 8.10
CA ILE A 58 0.39 -9.79 9.00
C ILE A 58 -0.49 -10.91 9.55
N ASN A 59 -1.71 -10.57 9.97
CA ASN A 59 -2.65 -11.56 10.51
C ASN A 59 -3.02 -12.61 9.46
N GLN A 60 -3.17 -12.22 8.21
CA GLN A 60 -3.51 -13.15 7.13
C GLN A 60 -2.35 -14.10 6.83
N GLU A 61 -1.10 -13.66 7.02
CA GLU A 61 0.08 -14.46 6.73
C GLU A 61 0.51 -15.34 7.91
N LEU A 62 -0.03 -15.11 9.09
CA LEU A 62 0.19 -15.97 10.24
C LEU A 62 -0.84 -17.08 10.29
#